data_cbe0bc5acbcad68bfb95827ce8074b3d
#
_entry.id   cbe0bc5acbcad68bfb95827ce8074b3d
#
_cell.length_a   1.000
_cell.length_b   1.000
_cell.length_c   1.000
_cell.angle_alpha   90.00
_cell.angle_beta   90.00
_cell.angle_gamma   90.00
#
_symmetry.space_group_name_H-M   'P 1'
#
loop_
_entity.id
_entity.type
_entity.pdbx_description
1 polymer ?
#
loop_
_entity_poly.entity_id
_entity_poly.type
_entity_poly.pdbx_seq_one_letter_code
_entity_poly.pdbx_strand_id
1 'polypeptide(L)'
;MPRNEVFGWCWILSGLLAGLALGLRFHAENWLGGYASHPRRLLRLGHISFLGLGILNVLFALSGARLPLSPERLGLASWAFIAGAVSMPVCCAIMAWRRELHLVFAVPVTSMLLGTGLVVLAYLKP
;
A
#
# COMPACT_ATOMS: atom_id res chain seq x y z
N MET A 1 -4.85 14.54 -9.89
CA MET A 1 -3.45 14.54 -9.39
C MET A 1 -2.62 13.53 -10.20
N PRO A 2 -1.95 13.94 -11.27
CA PRO A 2 -1.30 12.99 -12.19
C PRO A 2 -0.24 12.13 -11.50
N ARG A 3 0.44 12.64 -10.47
CA ARG A 3 1.46 11.90 -9.72
C ARG A 3 0.92 10.64 -9.06
N ASN A 4 -0.19 10.71 -8.32
CA ASN A 4 -0.78 9.53 -7.68
C ASN A 4 -1.39 8.57 -8.69
N GLU A 5 -1.90 9.08 -9.80
CA GLU A 5 -2.44 8.25 -10.87
C GLU A 5 -1.33 7.41 -11.52
N VAL A 6 -0.25 8.05 -11.98
CA VAL A 6 0.90 7.36 -12.56
C VAL A 6 1.53 6.40 -11.55
N PHE A 7 1.76 6.88 -10.32
CA PHE A 7 2.29 6.03 -9.25
C PHE A 7 1.40 4.81 -9.02
N GLY A 8 0.09 5.00 -8.91
CA GLY A 8 -0.86 3.91 -8.65
C GLY A 8 -0.84 2.84 -9.73
N TRP A 9 -0.85 3.23 -11.01
CA TRP A 9 -0.73 2.27 -12.12
C TRP A 9 0.61 1.54 -12.13
N CYS A 10 1.72 2.24 -11.90
CA CYS A 10 3.03 1.59 -11.77
C CYS A 10 3.06 0.62 -10.58
N TRP A 11 2.39 0.98 -9.48
CA TRP A 11 2.33 0.16 -8.28
C TRP A 11 1.51 -1.11 -8.50
N ILE A 12 0.37 -1.01 -9.19
CA ILE A 12 -0.46 -2.15 -9.61
C ILE A 12 0.36 -3.08 -10.52
N LEU A 13 1.05 -2.53 -11.53
CA LEU A 13 1.92 -3.33 -12.40
C LEU A 13 3.00 -4.05 -11.60
N SER A 14 3.65 -3.38 -10.66
CA SER A 14 4.65 -3.99 -9.76
C SER A 14 4.03 -5.13 -8.94
N GLY A 15 2.80 -4.97 -8.50
CA GLY A 15 2.03 -6.01 -7.81
C GLY A 15 1.77 -7.24 -8.69
N LEU A 16 1.39 -7.04 -9.95
CA LEU A 16 1.18 -8.14 -10.89
C LEU A 16 2.48 -8.90 -11.15
N LEU A 17 3.60 -8.18 -11.33
CA LEU A 17 4.92 -8.80 -11.50
C LEU A 17 5.38 -9.56 -10.24
N ALA A 18 5.18 -8.97 -9.07
CA ALA A 18 5.46 -9.64 -7.79
C ALA A 18 4.59 -10.90 -7.63
N GLY A 19 3.31 -10.83 -8.00
CA GLY A 19 2.40 -11.98 -8.00
C GLY A 19 2.85 -13.10 -8.91
N LEU A 20 3.31 -12.76 -10.12
CA LEU A 20 3.90 -13.74 -11.04
C LEU A 20 5.13 -14.41 -10.41
N ALA A 21 6.06 -13.64 -9.87
CA ALA A 21 7.26 -14.16 -9.22
C ALA A 21 6.95 -15.08 -8.02
N LEU A 22 5.99 -14.68 -7.18
CA LEU A 22 5.52 -15.49 -6.05
C LEU A 22 4.79 -16.74 -6.53
N GLY A 23 3.95 -16.63 -7.56
CA GLY A 23 3.19 -17.73 -8.14
C GLY A 23 4.08 -18.85 -8.65
N LEU A 24 5.20 -18.52 -9.28
CA LEU A 24 6.20 -19.49 -9.74
C LEU A 24 6.84 -20.32 -8.59
N ARG A 25 6.76 -19.83 -7.36
CA ARG A 25 7.30 -20.51 -6.17
C ARG A 25 6.23 -21.24 -5.35
N PHE A 26 4.96 -20.89 -5.51
CA PHE A 26 3.87 -21.44 -4.68
C PHE A 26 3.55 -22.91 -4.91
N HIS A 27 3.91 -23.48 -6.07
CA HIS A 27 3.76 -24.91 -6.31
C HIS A 27 4.71 -25.77 -5.44
N ALA A 28 5.79 -25.19 -4.91
CA ALA A 28 6.65 -25.86 -3.95
C ALA A 28 6.03 -25.80 -2.54
N GLU A 29 5.38 -26.87 -2.09
CA GLU A 29 4.60 -26.89 -0.85
C GLU A 29 5.43 -26.46 0.37
N ASN A 30 6.69 -26.91 0.45
CA ASN A 30 7.59 -26.63 1.58
C ASN A 30 8.33 -25.28 1.47
N TRP A 31 8.11 -24.50 0.41
CA TRP A 31 8.80 -23.23 0.23
C TRP A 31 8.51 -22.28 1.42
N LEU A 32 9.58 -21.75 2.03
CA LEU A 32 9.53 -20.87 3.21
C LEU A 32 8.74 -21.46 4.40
N GLY A 33 8.74 -22.78 4.57
CA GLY A 33 8.09 -23.45 5.70
C GLY A 33 6.60 -23.74 5.50
N GLY A 34 6.12 -23.72 4.26
CA GLY A 34 4.76 -24.09 3.90
C GLY A 34 3.75 -22.95 3.88
N TYR A 35 2.56 -23.24 3.39
CA TYR A 35 1.51 -22.24 3.11
C TYR A 35 1.11 -21.39 4.32
N ALA A 36 1.01 -22.01 5.51
CA ALA A 36 0.62 -21.32 6.75
C ALA A 36 1.79 -20.62 7.47
N SER A 37 3.00 -20.74 6.97
CA SER A 37 4.18 -20.15 7.60
C SER A 37 4.09 -18.61 7.69
N HIS A 38 4.72 -18.05 8.71
CA HIS A 38 4.75 -16.61 8.92
C HIS A 38 5.36 -15.86 7.71
N PRO A 39 6.53 -16.25 7.13
CA PRO A 39 7.07 -15.57 5.96
C PRO A 39 6.13 -15.59 4.75
N ARG A 40 5.54 -16.74 4.41
CA ARG A 40 4.60 -16.81 3.27
C ARG A 40 3.36 -15.98 3.46
N ARG A 41 2.84 -15.89 4.69
CA ARG A 41 1.68 -15.03 5.00
C ARG A 41 2.01 -13.56 4.80
N LEU A 42 3.17 -13.10 5.25
CA LEU A 42 3.58 -11.70 5.10
C LEU A 42 3.94 -11.35 3.64
N LEU A 43 4.55 -12.25 2.89
CA LEU A 43 4.79 -12.03 1.47
C LEU A 43 3.49 -11.90 0.67
N ARG A 44 2.46 -12.71 1.00
CA ARG A 44 1.12 -12.54 0.39
C ARG A 44 0.49 -11.23 0.77
N LEU A 45 0.58 -10.81 2.03
CA LEU A 45 0.07 -9.51 2.49
C LEU A 45 0.77 -8.37 1.76
N GLY A 46 2.10 -8.43 1.63
CA GLY A 46 2.89 -7.47 0.86
C GLY A 46 2.46 -7.41 -0.60
N HIS A 47 2.28 -8.56 -1.24
CA HIS A 47 1.80 -8.64 -2.62
C HIS A 47 0.41 -8.01 -2.80
N ILE A 48 -0.54 -8.35 -1.94
CA ILE A 48 -1.90 -7.77 -2.00
C ILE A 48 -1.87 -6.26 -1.76
N SER A 49 -0.96 -5.77 -0.93
CA SER A 49 -0.82 -4.34 -0.66
C SER A 49 -0.41 -3.52 -1.89
N PHE A 50 0.35 -4.08 -2.82
CA PHE A 50 0.64 -3.42 -4.10
C PHE A 50 -0.65 -3.08 -4.85
N LEU A 51 -1.54 -4.06 -4.99
CA LEU A 51 -2.79 -3.88 -5.73
C LEU A 51 -3.73 -2.92 -4.99
N GLY A 52 -4.01 -3.20 -3.71
CA GLY A 52 -4.96 -2.41 -2.92
C GLY A 52 -4.53 -0.95 -2.76
N LEU A 53 -3.26 -0.69 -2.42
CA LEU A 53 -2.76 0.66 -2.22
C LEU A 53 -2.46 1.38 -3.54
N GLY A 54 -2.17 0.65 -4.62
CA GLY A 54 -2.12 1.20 -5.97
C GLY A 54 -3.48 1.72 -6.41
N ILE A 55 -4.54 0.92 -6.23
CA ILE A 55 -5.92 1.31 -6.53
C ILE A 55 -6.33 2.54 -5.70
N LEU A 56 -6.01 2.59 -4.40
CA LEU A 56 -6.30 3.76 -3.56
C LEU A 56 -5.62 5.04 -4.07
N ASN A 57 -4.37 4.94 -4.55
CA ASN A 57 -3.68 6.08 -5.16
C ASN A 57 -4.36 6.55 -6.44
N VAL A 58 -4.81 5.63 -7.31
CA VAL A 58 -5.58 5.99 -8.53
C VAL A 58 -6.91 6.63 -8.16
N LEU A 59 -7.67 6.05 -7.24
CA LEU A 59 -8.95 6.61 -6.78
C LEU A 59 -8.78 7.99 -6.16
N PHE A 60 -7.75 8.20 -5.35
CA PHE A 60 -7.43 9.51 -4.80
C PHE A 60 -7.11 10.52 -5.91
N ALA A 61 -6.33 10.13 -6.93
CA ALA A 61 -6.01 10.99 -8.06
C ALA A 61 -7.27 11.44 -8.81
N LEU A 62 -8.19 10.50 -9.08
CA LEU A 62 -9.44 10.77 -9.78
C LEU A 62 -10.41 11.62 -8.95
N SER A 63 -10.39 11.46 -7.63
CA SER A 63 -11.24 12.23 -6.70
C SER A 63 -10.69 13.62 -6.41
N GLY A 64 -9.37 13.81 -6.52
CA GLY A 64 -8.65 14.98 -6.01
C GLY A 64 -9.16 16.32 -6.52
N ALA A 65 -9.62 16.38 -7.78
CA ALA A 65 -10.19 17.61 -8.38
C ALA A 65 -11.54 18.01 -7.77
N ARG A 66 -12.24 17.09 -7.11
CA ARG A 66 -13.56 17.29 -6.51
C ARG A 66 -13.50 17.53 -5.00
N LEU A 67 -12.32 17.29 -4.39
CA LEU A 67 -12.15 17.42 -2.94
C LEU A 67 -12.03 18.89 -2.55
N PRO A 68 -12.83 19.40 -1.62
CA PRO A 68 -12.71 20.77 -1.11
C PRO A 68 -11.54 20.89 -0.11
N LEU A 69 -10.34 20.56 -0.57
CA LEU A 69 -9.09 20.64 0.18
C LEU A 69 -8.22 21.78 -0.34
N SER A 70 -7.52 22.46 0.58
CA SER A 70 -6.46 23.38 0.17
C SER A 70 -5.34 22.63 -0.56
N PRO A 71 -4.59 23.31 -1.46
CA PRO A 71 -3.47 22.68 -2.18
C PRO A 71 -2.47 21.99 -1.26
N GLU A 72 -2.21 22.55 -0.09
CA GLU A 72 -1.31 22.00 0.93
C GLU A 72 -1.82 20.68 1.49
N ARG A 73 -3.11 20.63 1.89
CA ARG A 73 -3.76 19.42 2.43
C ARG A 73 -3.87 18.34 1.36
N LEU A 74 -4.15 18.73 0.13
CA LEU A 74 -4.19 17.82 -0.99
C LEU A 74 -2.79 17.23 -1.28
N GLY A 75 -1.74 18.04 -1.17
CA GLY A 75 -0.36 17.62 -1.26
C GLY A 75 0.04 16.65 -0.14
N LEU A 76 -0.36 16.97 1.11
CA LEU A 76 -0.11 16.12 2.27
C LEU A 76 -0.80 14.75 2.11
N ALA A 77 -2.07 14.72 1.71
CA ALA A 77 -2.80 13.48 1.45
C ALA A 77 -2.12 12.66 0.34
N SER A 78 -1.70 13.32 -0.75
CA SER A 78 -0.98 12.70 -1.86
C SER A 78 0.28 11.96 -1.39
N TRP A 79 1.11 12.62 -0.61
CA TRP A 79 2.34 12.00 -0.08
C TRP A 79 2.05 10.92 0.96
N ALA A 80 1.01 11.10 1.79
CA ALA A 80 0.60 10.09 2.75
C ALA A 80 0.17 8.78 2.05
N PHE A 81 -0.61 8.85 0.97
CA PHE A 81 -1.00 7.67 0.18
C PHE A 81 0.22 7.00 -0.48
N ILE A 82 1.15 7.76 -1.04
CA ILE A 82 2.36 7.21 -1.66
C ILE A 82 3.26 6.57 -0.60
N ALA A 83 3.51 7.26 0.52
CA ALA A 83 4.35 6.75 1.61
C ALA A 83 3.77 5.47 2.22
N GLY A 84 2.46 5.43 2.45
CA GLY A 84 1.77 4.23 2.93
C GLY A 84 1.88 3.06 1.94
N ALA A 85 1.71 3.34 0.65
CA ALA A 85 1.81 2.32 -0.39
C ALA A 85 3.21 1.72 -0.50
N VAL A 86 4.26 2.55 -0.44
CA VAL A 86 5.65 2.09 -0.53
C VAL A 86 6.07 1.36 0.75
N SER A 87 5.74 1.90 1.92
CA SER A 87 6.19 1.34 3.19
C SER A 87 5.52 0.00 3.55
N MET A 88 4.28 -0.26 3.11
CA MET A 88 3.55 -1.47 3.48
C MET A 88 4.25 -2.76 3.02
N PRO A 89 4.55 -2.97 1.71
CA PRO A 89 5.24 -4.19 1.28
C PRO A 89 6.66 -4.28 1.84
N VAL A 90 7.34 -3.14 2.05
CA VAL A 90 8.66 -3.12 2.69
C VAL A 90 8.57 -3.63 4.13
N CYS A 91 7.60 -3.14 4.92
CA CYS A 91 7.34 -3.62 6.28
C CYS A 91 7.00 -5.11 6.28
N CYS A 92 6.17 -5.57 5.36
CA CYS A 92 5.86 -7.01 5.23
C CYS A 92 7.13 -7.84 4.95
N ALA A 93 7.99 -7.38 4.05
CA ALA A 93 9.26 -8.04 3.74
C ALA A 93 10.19 -8.08 4.96
N ILE A 94 10.35 -6.98 5.67
CA ILE A 94 11.17 -6.92 6.89
C ILE A 94 10.63 -7.90 7.93
N MET A 95 9.34 -7.86 8.22
CA MET A 95 8.72 -8.69 9.25
C MET A 95 8.61 -10.17 8.87
N ALA A 96 8.71 -10.51 7.58
CA ALA A 96 8.77 -11.91 7.17
C ALA A 96 9.95 -12.65 7.83
N TRP A 97 11.06 -11.94 8.07
CA TRP A 97 12.28 -12.47 8.70
C TRP A 97 12.61 -11.89 10.09
N ARG A 98 12.06 -10.73 10.43
CA ARG A 98 12.34 -9.97 11.66
C ARG A 98 11.06 -9.65 12.41
N ARG A 99 10.47 -10.66 13.08
CA ARG A 99 9.19 -10.53 13.80
C ARG A 99 9.20 -9.49 14.92
N GLU A 100 10.35 -9.29 15.53
CA GLU A 100 10.56 -8.32 16.60
C GLU A 100 10.32 -6.88 16.16
N LEU A 101 10.43 -6.60 14.86
CA LEU A 101 10.25 -5.26 14.27
C LEU A 101 8.78 -4.94 13.93
N HIS A 102 7.81 -5.54 14.64
CA HIS A 102 6.37 -5.36 14.35
C HIS A 102 5.91 -3.90 14.37
N LEU A 103 6.59 -3.02 15.14
CA LEU A 103 6.26 -1.59 15.20
C LEU A 103 6.49 -0.85 13.87
N VAL A 104 7.26 -1.41 12.93
CA VAL A 104 7.43 -0.78 11.61
C VAL A 104 6.11 -0.65 10.85
N PHE A 105 5.10 -1.48 11.18
CA PHE A 105 3.74 -1.34 10.63
C PHE A 105 3.03 -0.03 11.01
N ALA A 106 3.49 0.65 12.05
CA ALA A 106 2.93 1.96 12.40
C ALA A 106 3.11 2.96 11.24
N VAL A 107 4.20 2.86 10.47
CA VAL A 107 4.49 3.79 9.36
C VAL A 107 3.43 3.72 8.26
N PRO A 108 3.19 2.57 7.59
CA PRO A 108 2.15 2.52 6.55
C PRO A 108 0.74 2.77 7.11
N VAL A 109 0.43 2.27 8.31
CA VAL A 109 -0.90 2.44 8.91
C VAL A 109 -1.19 3.91 9.19
N THR A 110 -0.30 4.62 9.87
CA THR A 110 -0.50 6.06 10.16
C THR A 110 -0.53 6.90 8.90
N SER A 111 0.31 6.59 7.90
CA SER A 111 0.28 7.27 6.60
C SER A 111 -1.08 7.10 5.90
N MET A 112 -1.60 5.88 5.85
CA MET A 112 -2.90 5.61 5.24
C MET A 112 -4.06 6.24 6.01
N LEU A 113 -4.02 6.21 7.35
CA LEU A 113 -5.01 6.88 8.20
C LEU A 113 -5.01 8.40 7.98
N LEU A 114 -3.84 9.01 7.86
CA LEU A 114 -3.72 10.45 7.57
C LEU A 114 -4.32 10.78 6.20
N GLY A 115 -3.90 10.08 5.14
CA GLY A 115 -4.40 10.32 3.79
C GLY A 115 -5.93 10.15 3.70
N THR A 116 -6.43 9.01 4.19
CA THR A 116 -7.87 8.69 4.17
C THR A 116 -8.65 9.64 5.08
N GLY A 117 -8.14 9.97 6.26
CA GLY A 117 -8.77 10.91 7.18
C GLY A 117 -8.95 12.29 6.56
N LEU A 118 -7.96 12.81 5.84
CA LEU A 118 -8.08 14.08 5.12
C LEU A 118 -9.18 14.04 4.05
N VAL A 119 -9.29 12.93 3.31
CA VAL A 119 -10.35 12.75 2.30
C VAL A 119 -11.71 12.69 2.95
N VAL A 120 -11.89 11.90 4.01
CA VAL A 120 -13.16 11.78 4.74
C VAL A 120 -13.58 13.13 5.32
N LEU A 121 -12.67 13.83 5.98
CA LEU A 121 -12.95 15.16 6.55
C LEU A 121 -13.33 16.18 5.46
N ALA A 122 -12.78 16.06 4.26
CA ALA A 122 -13.17 16.91 3.14
C ALA A 122 -14.63 16.69 2.71
N TYR A 123 -15.07 15.43 2.65
CA TYR A 123 -16.47 15.12 2.32
C TYR A 123 -17.48 15.43 3.42
N LEU A 124 -17.03 15.44 4.69
CA LEU A 124 -17.91 15.76 5.83
C LEU A 124 -18.04 17.26 6.10
N LYS A 125 -17.22 18.09 5.48
CA LYS A 125 -17.39 19.55 5.58
C LYS A 125 -18.46 20.00 4.60
N PRO A 126 -19.49 20.69 5.09
CA PRO A 126 -20.53 21.26 4.25
C PRO A 126 -19.99 22.36 3.33
#